data_b9528610a04cb685259680daedc66e21
#
_entry.id   b9528610a04cb685259680daedc66e21
#
_cell.length_a   1.000
_cell.length_b   1.000
_cell.length_c   1.000
_cell.angle_alpha   90.00
_cell.angle_beta   90.00
_cell.angle_gamma   90.00
#
_symmetry.space_group_name_H-M   'P 1'
#
loop_
_entity.id
_entity.type
_entity.pdbx_description
1 polymer ?
#
loop_
_entity_poly.entity_id
_entity_poly.type
_entity_poly.pdbx_seq_one_letter_code
_entity_poly.pdbx_strand_id
1 'polypeptide(L)'
;MKLTQEKCEACQVGAPKVTSEEQEQFLQELDDWIVITEVKETRNYVDNETSPTKKINKLFKEYKFKNYVLALEFATQVANLAEQENHHPLIALEWGRVRVWWWTHAIEGLHKNDFVCAAKTDEL
;
A
#
# COMPACT_ATOMS: atom_id res chain seq x y z
N MET A 1 18.73 1.96 -9.10
CA MET A 1 17.85 3.04 -8.58
C MET A 1 17.31 2.60 -7.24
N LYS A 2 17.52 3.36 -6.19
CA LYS A 2 17.00 3.01 -4.87
C LYS A 2 15.66 3.69 -4.66
N LEU A 3 14.63 2.89 -4.42
CA LEU A 3 13.28 3.38 -4.18
C LEU A 3 13.21 4.37 -3.00
N THR A 4 14.00 4.14 -1.95
CA THR A 4 14.03 5.00 -0.76
C THR A 4 14.49 6.42 -1.02
N GLN A 5 15.22 6.65 -2.11
CA GLN A 5 15.74 7.97 -2.47
C GLN A 5 14.77 8.74 -3.35
N GLU A 6 13.69 8.13 -3.78
CA GLU A 6 12.72 8.77 -4.64
C GLU A 6 11.58 9.39 -3.83
N LYS A 7 10.96 10.42 -4.39
CA LYS A 7 9.77 11.04 -3.84
C LYS A 7 8.54 10.56 -4.59
N CYS A 8 7.42 10.51 -3.88
CA CYS A 8 6.16 10.20 -4.52
C CYS A 8 5.73 11.33 -5.44
N GLU A 9 5.31 10.97 -6.63
CA GLU A 9 4.72 11.90 -7.58
C GLU A 9 3.25 12.08 -7.27
N ALA A 10 2.68 13.21 -7.67
CA ALA A 10 1.25 13.44 -7.51
C ALA A 10 0.47 12.41 -8.33
N CYS A 11 -0.38 11.65 -7.65
CA CYS A 11 -1.22 10.64 -8.30
C CYS A 11 -2.49 11.30 -8.81
N GLN A 12 -2.77 11.13 -10.10
CA GLN A 12 -3.96 11.65 -10.75
C GLN A 12 -4.81 10.50 -11.25
N VAL A 13 -6.12 10.71 -11.32
CA VAL A 13 -7.03 9.76 -11.96
C VAL A 13 -6.57 9.55 -13.41
N GLY A 14 -6.42 8.29 -13.80
CA GLY A 14 -5.92 7.93 -15.13
C GLY A 14 -4.39 7.76 -15.21
N ALA A 15 -3.65 7.97 -14.12
CA ALA A 15 -2.23 7.68 -14.10
C ALA A 15 -1.99 6.18 -14.40
N PRO A 16 -0.93 5.84 -15.16
CA PRO A 16 -0.71 4.44 -15.54
C PRO A 16 -0.33 3.59 -14.33
N LYS A 17 -0.91 2.39 -14.27
CA LYS A 17 -0.50 1.37 -13.31
C LYS A 17 0.86 0.81 -13.71
N VAL A 18 1.61 0.30 -12.72
CA VAL A 18 2.85 -0.42 -13.02
C VAL A 18 2.54 -1.64 -13.89
N THR A 19 3.45 -1.93 -14.82
CA THR A 19 3.38 -3.16 -15.61
C THR A 19 3.82 -4.34 -14.75
N SER A 20 3.52 -5.57 -15.19
CA SER A 20 3.97 -6.78 -14.48
C SER A 20 5.48 -6.84 -14.38
N GLU A 21 6.19 -6.38 -15.42
CA GLU A 21 7.66 -6.34 -15.43
C GLU A 21 8.21 -5.33 -14.43
N GLU A 22 7.64 -4.12 -14.39
CA GLU A 22 8.00 -3.10 -13.43
C GLU A 22 7.73 -3.54 -11.99
N GLN A 23 6.59 -4.17 -11.76
CA GLN A 23 6.21 -4.71 -10.45
C GLN A 23 7.25 -5.71 -9.96
N GLU A 24 7.64 -6.66 -10.81
CA GLU A 24 8.65 -7.67 -10.47
C GLU A 24 9.99 -7.02 -10.17
N GLN A 25 10.40 -6.04 -10.98
CA GLN A 25 11.65 -5.32 -10.80
C GLN A 25 11.67 -4.55 -9.47
N PHE A 26 10.60 -3.84 -9.14
CA PHE A 26 10.51 -3.09 -7.89
C PHE A 26 10.47 -4.01 -6.67
N LEU A 27 9.77 -5.15 -6.76
CA LEU A 27 9.73 -6.12 -5.66
C LEU A 27 11.10 -6.69 -5.32
N GLN A 28 12.04 -6.75 -6.27
CA GLN A 28 13.41 -7.19 -6.01
C GLN A 28 14.16 -6.26 -5.06
N GLU A 29 13.75 -4.99 -4.97
CA GLU A 29 14.35 -4.03 -4.04
C GLU A 29 13.68 -4.05 -2.66
N LEU A 30 12.63 -4.85 -2.48
CA LEU A 30 11.84 -4.90 -1.25
C LEU A 30 11.99 -6.26 -0.57
N ASP A 31 11.97 -6.26 0.77
CA ASP A 31 12.04 -7.47 1.59
C ASP A 31 10.67 -7.79 2.18
N ASP A 32 10.18 -9.00 1.91
CA ASP A 32 8.93 -9.53 2.48
C ASP A 32 7.65 -8.77 2.13
N TRP A 33 7.70 -7.86 1.18
CA TRP A 33 6.51 -7.25 0.61
C TRP A 33 5.92 -8.18 -0.44
N ILE A 34 4.61 -8.37 -0.39
CA ILE A 34 3.88 -9.17 -1.37
C ILE A 34 2.78 -8.33 -2.02
N VAL A 35 2.43 -8.70 -3.23
CA VAL A 35 1.27 -8.12 -3.92
C VAL A 35 0.08 -9.03 -3.62
N ILE A 36 -0.95 -8.46 -3.02
CA ILE A 36 -2.22 -9.14 -2.83
C ILE A 36 -3.25 -8.53 -3.77
N THR A 37 -4.20 -9.34 -4.19
CA THR A 37 -5.30 -8.88 -5.05
C THR A 37 -6.59 -8.99 -4.26
N GLU A 38 -7.25 -7.86 -4.05
CA GLU A 38 -8.53 -7.82 -3.38
C GLU A 38 -9.65 -7.62 -4.40
N VAL A 39 -10.77 -8.28 -4.16
CA VAL A 39 -11.96 -8.16 -4.99
C VAL A 39 -12.92 -7.20 -4.31
N LYS A 40 -13.26 -6.11 -5.01
CA LYS A 40 -14.23 -5.14 -4.52
C LYS A 40 -15.56 -5.38 -5.23
N GLU A 41 -16.57 -5.80 -4.46
CA GLU A 41 -17.94 -5.92 -4.94
C GLU A 41 -18.72 -4.69 -4.54
N THR A 42 -19.40 -4.08 -5.51
CA THR A 42 -20.37 -3.02 -5.26
C THR A 42 -21.76 -3.61 -5.45
N ARG A 43 -22.57 -3.56 -4.41
CA ARG A 43 -23.96 -4.01 -4.50
C ARG A 43 -24.85 -2.79 -4.71
N ASN A 44 -25.69 -2.87 -5.73
CA ASN A 44 -26.70 -1.84 -5.94
C ASN A 44 -27.93 -2.17 -5.09
N TYR A 45 -28.21 -1.34 -4.10
CA TYR A 45 -29.29 -1.57 -3.15
C TYR A 45 -30.69 -1.27 -3.74
N VAL A 46 -30.77 -0.58 -4.87
CA VAL A 46 -32.05 -0.21 -5.48
C VAL A 46 -32.65 -1.38 -6.24
N ASP A 47 -31.87 -2.12 -7.00
CA ASP A 47 -32.31 -3.25 -7.83
C ASP A 47 -31.74 -4.59 -7.36
N ASN A 48 -30.99 -4.58 -6.27
CA ASN A 48 -30.35 -5.74 -5.66
C ASN A 48 -29.38 -6.50 -6.60
N GLU A 49 -28.89 -5.83 -7.62
CA GLU A 49 -27.89 -6.37 -8.53
C GLU A 49 -26.47 -6.09 -8.01
N THR A 50 -25.54 -7.04 -8.27
CA THR A 50 -24.14 -6.88 -7.95
C THR A 50 -23.43 -6.27 -9.16
N SER A 51 -22.71 -5.17 -8.95
CA SER A 51 -21.85 -4.59 -9.99
C SER A 51 -20.69 -5.53 -10.31
N PRO A 52 -20.06 -5.40 -11.52
CA PRO A 52 -18.90 -6.19 -11.86
C PRO A 52 -17.81 -6.08 -10.79
N THR A 53 -17.22 -7.21 -10.44
CA THR A 53 -16.13 -7.27 -9.48
C THR A 53 -14.89 -6.56 -9.99
N LYS A 54 -14.33 -5.65 -9.18
CA LYS A 54 -13.04 -5.02 -9.48
C LYS A 54 -11.95 -5.70 -8.69
N LYS A 55 -10.84 -5.99 -9.34
CA LYS A 55 -9.65 -6.54 -8.71
C LYS A 55 -8.66 -5.40 -8.48
N ILE A 56 -8.25 -5.22 -7.22
CA ILE A 56 -7.30 -4.17 -6.83
C ILE A 56 -6.05 -4.83 -6.28
N ASN A 57 -4.92 -4.57 -6.91
CA ASN A 57 -3.62 -5.02 -6.42
C ASN A 57 -3.09 -4.05 -5.37
N LYS A 58 -2.62 -4.58 -4.25
CA LYS A 58 -2.05 -3.80 -3.15
C LYS A 58 -0.75 -4.44 -2.70
N LEU A 59 0.20 -3.62 -2.28
CA LEU A 59 1.40 -4.10 -1.58
C LEU A 59 1.05 -4.32 -0.11
N PHE A 60 1.46 -5.44 0.43
CA PHE A 60 1.16 -5.82 1.81
C PHE A 60 2.39 -6.33 2.53
N LYS A 61 2.55 -5.91 3.80
CA LYS A 61 3.55 -6.47 4.71
C LYS A 61 3.04 -6.41 6.15
N GLU A 62 3.39 -7.43 6.93
CA GLU A 62 3.10 -7.48 8.36
C GLU A 62 4.42 -7.33 9.14
N TYR A 63 4.39 -6.47 10.16
CA TYR A 63 5.50 -6.25 11.08
C TYR A 63 5.10 -6.74 12.47
N LYS A 64 6.00 -7.45 13.15
CA LYS A 64 5.76 -8.01 14.48
C LYS A 64 6.56 -7.25 15.53
N PHE A 65 5.95 -7.04 16.69
CA PHE A 65 6.54 -6.30 17.82
C PHE A 65 6.30 -7.05 19.14
N LYS A 66 7.09 -6.72 20.15
CA LYS A 66 7.00 -7.37 21.46
C LYS A 66 5.74 -7.01 22.25
N ASN A 67 5.18 -5.83 21.99
CA ASN A 67 4.03 -5.32 22.72
C ASN A 67 3.26 -4.27 21.92
N TYR A 68 2.20 -3.77 22.48
CA TYR A 68 1.33 -2.80 21.83
C TYR A 68 2.01 -1.43 21.66
N VAL A 69 2.80 -1.00 22.65
CA VAL A 69 3.46 0.31 22.61
C VAL A 69 4.42 0.40 21.43
N LEU A 70 5.23 -0.63 21.21
CA LEU A 70 6.15 -0.67 20.07
C LEU A 70 5.41 -0.71 18.75
N ALA A 71 4.32 -1.47 18.68
CA ALA A 71 3.48 -1.51 17.49
C ALA A 71 2.86 -0.13 17.22
N LEU A 72 2.36 0.54 18.25
CA LEU A 72 1.77 1.89 18.13
C LEU A 72 2.82 2.90 17.64
N GLU A 73 4.03 2.87 18.16
CA GLU A 73 5.10 3.76 17.73
C GLU A 73 5.40 3.58 16.25
N PHE A 74 5.48 2.34 15.79
CA PHE A 74 5.73 2.04 14.39
C PHE A 74 4.56 2.52 13.51
N ALA A 75 3.33 2.22 13.90
CA ALA A 75 2.15 2.67 13.16
C ALA A 75 2.12 4.21 13.04
N THR A 76 2.50 4.93 14.10
CA THR A 76 2.59 6.38 14.09
C THR A 76 3.67 6.86 13.11
N GLN A 77 4.82 6.21 13.08
CA GLN A 77 5.88 6.54 12.13
C GLN A 77 5.44 6.32 10.68
N VAL A 78 4.70 5.26 10.41
CA VAL A 78 4.14 5.00 9.07
C VAL A 78 3.16 6.11 8.68
N ALA A 79 2.30 6.51 9.61
CA ALA A 79 1.34 7.60 9.36
C ALA A 79 2.06 8.92 9.07
N ASN A 80 3.13 9.22 9.79
CA ASN A 80 3.94 10.42 9.55
C ASN A 80 4.63 10.38 8.18
N LEU A 81 5.14 9.23 7.80
CA LEU A 81 5.71 9.01 6.46
C LEU A 81 4.65 9.28 5.39
N ALA A 82 3.44 8.76 5.59
CA ALA A 82 2.33 8.96 4.66
C ALA A 82 2.04 10.45 4.45
N GLU A 83 2.03 11.23 5.52
CA GLU A 83 1.82 12.68 5.43
C GLU A 83 2.96 13.38 4.71
N GLN A 84 4.21 12.96 4.95
CA GLN A 84 5.37 13.54 4.26
C GLN A 84 5.34 13.28 2.76
N GLU A 85 4.91 12.10 2.36
CA GLU A 85 4.85 11.69 0.96
C GLU A 85 3.52 12.05 0.29
N ASN A 86 2.56 12.55 1.05
CA ASN A 86 1.20 12.82 0.59
C ASN A 86 0.58 11.62 -0.13
N HIS A 87 0.80 10.43 0.42
CA HIS A 87 0.32 9.16 -0.11
C HIS A 87 -0.03 8.27 1.07
N HIS A 88 -1.27 7.79 1.15
CA HIS A 88 -1.81 7.24 2.39
C HIS A 88 -2.12 5.74 2.28
N PRO A 89 -1.53 4.92 3.18
CA PRO A 89 -1.78 3.48 3.23
C PRO A 89 -2.97 3.15 4.11
N LEU A 90 -3.38 1.89 4.07
CA LEU A 90 -4.19 1.33 5.15
C LEU A 90 -3.24 0.76 6.20
N ILE A 91 -3.43 1.15 7.45
CA ILE A 91 -2.64 0.67 8.58
C ILE A 91 -3.57 -0.02 9.56
N ALA A 92 -3.26 -1.28 9.89
CA ALA A 92 -3.99 -2.02 10.93
C ALA A 92 -3.07 -2.26 12.11
N LEU A 93 -3.43 -1.68 13.25
CA LEU A 93 -2.70 -1.81 14.50
C LEU A 93 -3.41 -2.77 15.42
N GLU A 94 -2.68 -3.79 15.91
CA GLU A 94 -3.16 -4.68 16.94
C GLU A 94 -2.02 -4.99 17.90
N TRP A 95 -2.32 -5.68 18.99
CA TRP A 95 -1.27 -6.05 19.94
C TRP A 95 -0.17 -6.85 19.24
N GLY A 96 1.04 -6.30 19.27
CA GLY A 96 2.22 -6.98 18.74
C GLY A 96 2.32 -7.05 17.22
N ARG A 97 1.42 -6.41 16.46
CA ARG A 97 1.46 -6.45 15.00
C ARG A 97 0.98 -5.16 14.38
N VAL A 98 1.63 -4.78 13.27
CA VAL A 98 1.16 -3.70 12.38
C VAL A 98 1.13 -4.27 10.97
N ARG A 99 -0.01 -4.15 10.31
CA ARG A 99 -0.16 -4.54 8.92
C ARG A 99 -0.29 -3.28 8.08
N VAL A 100 0.42 -3.24 6.96
CA VAL A 100 0.46 -2.06 6.09
C VAL A 100 0.13 -2.48 4.67
N TRP A 101 -0.83 -1.77 4.08
CA TRP A 101 -1.19 -1.93 2.67
C TRP A 101 -0.95 -0.62 1.95
N TRP A 102 -0.12 -0.66 0.91
CA TRP A 102 0.10 0.49 0.03
C TRP A 102 -0.56 0.23 -1.32
N TRP A 103 -1.39 1.14 -1.77
CA TRP A 103 -1.92 1.16 -3.14
C TRP A 103 -2.36 2.57 -3.46
N THR A 104 -2.52 2.86 -4.75
CA THR A 104 -2.90 4.18 -5.22
C THR A 104 -4.40 4.23 -5.47
N HIS A 105 -5.11 4.93 -4.61
CA HIS A 105 -6.58 5.00 -4.63
C HIS A 105 -7.12 5.60 -5.94
N ALA A 106 -6.45 6.62 -6.49
CA ALA A 106 -6.89 7.31 -7.70
C ALA A 106 -6.97 6.40 -8.92
N ILE A 107 -6.15 5.35 -8.98
CA ILE A 107 -6.11 4.40 -10.11
C ILE A 107 -6.58 3.00 -9.70
N GLU A 108 -6.98 2.81 -8.47
CA GLU A 108 -7.40 1.52 -7.91
C GLU A 108 -6.40 0.39 -8.22
N GLY A 109 -5.12 0.64 -7.94
CA GLY A 109 -4.06 -0.31 -8.23
C GLY A 109 -2.69 0.22 -7.80
N LEU A 110 -1.64 -0.39 -8.34
CA LEU A 110 -0.26 -0.05 -7.98
C LEU A 110 0.36 0.95 -8.95
N HIS A 111 1.01 1.95 -8.37
CA HIS A 111 1.86 2.93 -9.01
C HIS A 111 3.26 2.83 -8.39
N LYS A 112 4.26 3.36 -9.05
CA LYS A 112 5.62 3.40 -8.51
C LYS A 112 5.68 3.98 -7.09
N ASN A 113 4.82 4.96 -6.78
CA ASN A 113 4.74 5.58 -5.45
C ASN A 113 4.54 4.56 -4.33
N ASP A 114 3.77 3.50 -4.60
CA ASP A 114 3.49 2.46 -3.60
C ASP A 114 4.76 1.71 -3.22
N PHE A 115 5.60 1.42 -4.21
CA PHE A 115 6.89 0.74 -4.00
C PHE A 115 7.88 1.65 -3.28
N VAL A 116 7.89 2.94 -3.61
CA VAL A 116 8.72 3.95 -2.91
C VAL A 116 8.32 4.02 -1.44
N CYS A 117 7.03 4.11 -1.16
CA CYS A 117 6.53 4.18 0.22
C CYS A 117 6.78 2.88 0.98
N ALA A 118 6.65 1.73 0.32
CA ALA A 118 6.96 0.43 0.94
C ALA A 118 8.45 0.38 1.35
N ALA A 119 9.35 0.79 0.47
CA ALA A 119 10.78 0.82 0.76
C ALA A 119 11.10 1.75 1.93
N LYS A 120 10.48 2.93 1.97
CA LYS A 120 10.66 3.89 3.06
C LYS A 120 10.08 3.39 4.38
N THR A 121 8.99 2.62 4.33
CA THR A 121 8.41 1.99 5.52
C THR A 121 9.40 1.04 6.16
N ASP A 122 10.15 0.28 5.37
CA ASP A 122 11.16 -0.65 5.89
C ASP A 122 12.34 0.06 6.58
N GLU A 123 12.54 1.34 6.34
CA GLU A 123 13.62 2.13 6.96
C GLU A 123 13.22 2.78 8.29
N LEU A 124 11.97 2.66 8.70
CA LEU A 124 11.48 3.27 9.95
C LEU A 124 11.96 2.57 11.21
#